data_9d0351c754d5988a80e88e62d9780383
#
_entry.id   9d0351c754d5988a80e88e62d9780383
#
_cell.length_a   1.000
_cell.length_b   1.000
_cell.length_c   1.000
_cell.angle_alpha   90.00
_cell.angle_beta   90.00
_cell.angle_gamma   90.00
#
_symmetry.space_group_name_H-M   'P 1'
#
loop_
_entity.id
_entity.type
_entity.pdbx_description
1 polymer ?
#
loop_
_entity_poly.entity_id
_entity_poly.type
_entity_poly.pdbx_seq_one_letter_code
_entity_poly.pdbx_strand_id
1 'polypeptide(L)'
;IQESEAIKAKKLVDNAFKYEIESNILNPCKIEDKLSIIALVGDKMKNHQGISGKMFSALGKNNINVKAISQGSSERNITAVINEKDVKKALNTLHERFFEKNIKQINLFIIGIGNVGSKLLKQIDQQSEYLKEKLKLKLRVIAISNSKKMLFNDSGINIEKFSSLIDNSEKANLETFISKAIKLNLRNSVFVDNTASSKIAESYKYFLKNNINVVTCNKIACADVYENYKNLKNVAKKYGTSFLFETNVGAGLPIIDTLNNLVNSGDKIISVQAILS
;
A
#
# COMPACT_ATOMS: atom_id res chain seq x y z
N ILE A 1 9.32 -28.00 3.28
CA ILE A 1 9.32 -29.09 2.30
C ILE A 1 8.78 -28.58 0.96
N GLN A 2 9.16 -29.25 -0.12
CA GLN A 2 8.63 -28.92 -1.45
C GLN A 2 7.15 -29.31 -1.55
N GLU A 3 6.39 -28.55 -2.32
CA GLU A 3 4.94 -28.75 -2.47
C GLU A 3 4.59 -30.16 -2.97
N SER A 4 5.41 -30.71 -3.87
CA SER A 4 5.27 -32.07 -4.40
C SER A 4 5.37 -33.18 -3.33
N GLU A 5 6.02 -32.91 -2.21
CA GLU A 5 6.22 -33.88 -1.11
C GLU A 5 5.30 -33.66 0.10
N ALA A 6 4.49 -32.59 0.07
CA ALA A 6 3.66 -32.19 1.21
C ALA A 6 2.68 -33.28 1.66
N ILE A 7 2.03 -33.96 0.70
CA ILE A 7 1.07 -35.04 0.99
C ILE A 7 1.75 -36.25 1.61
N LYS A 8 2.94 -36.62 1.13
CA LYS A 8 3.74 -37.74 1.67
C LYS A 8 4.21 -37.43 3.09
N ALA A 9 4.70 -36.20 3.29
CA ALA A 9 5.14 -35.76 4.62
C ALA A 9 3.98 -35.72 5.63
N LYS A 10 2.80 -35.22 5.22
CA LYS A 10 1.60 -35.26 6.06
C LYS A 10 1.27 -36.69 6.52
N LYS A 11 1.24 -37.64 5.58
CA LYS A 11 0.95 -39.04 5.90
C LYS A 11 1.96 -39.64 6.90
N LEU A 12 3.24 -39.33 6.75
CA LEU A 12 4.28 -39.81 7.65
C LEU A 12 4.13 -39.21 9.05
N VAL A 13 3.85 -37.91 9.14
CA VAL A 13 3.62 -37.23 10.42
C VAL A 13 2.35 -37.74 11.09
N ASP A 14 1.23 -37.84 10.37
CA ASP A 14 -0.03 -38.36 10.95
C ASP A 14 0.10 -39.82 11.42
N ASN A 15 0.88 -40.64 10.70
CA ASN A 15 1.17 -42.01 11.13
C ASN A 15 2.08 -42.05 12.37
N ALA A 16 3.07 -41.18 12.47
CA ALA A 16 3.97 -41.15 13.63
C ALA A 16 3.24 -40.72 14.91
N PHE A 17 2.21 -39.88 14.79
CA PHE A 17 1.38 -39.43 15.92
C PHE A 17 -0.03 -40.03 15.92
N LYS A 18 -0.16 -41.23 15.35
CA LYS A 18 -1.46 -41.89 15.18
C LYS A 18 -2.24 -42.04 16.49
N TYR A 19 -1.57 -42.49 17.56
CA TYR A 19 -2.18 -42.69 18.87
C TYR A 19 -2.74 -41.39 19.45
N GLU A 20 -1.97 -40.32 19.39
CA GLU A 20 -2.35 -38.99 19.91
C GLU A 20 -3.50 -38.38 19.11
N ILE A 21 -3.54 -38.63 17.80
CA ILE A 21 -4.62 -38.17 16.94
C ILE A 21 -5.91 -38.95 17.20
N GLU A 22 -5.84 -40.27 17.28
CA GLU A 22 -7.00 -41.16 17.59
C GLU A 22 -7.57 -40.90 18.99
N SER A 23 -6.71 -40.51 19.93
CA SER A 23 -7.10 -40.14 21.29
C SER A 23 -7.57 -38.69 21.42
N ASN A 24 -7.70 -37.92 20.31
CA ASN A 24 -8.06 -36.52 20.28
C ASN A 24 -7.13 -35.57 21.09
N ILE A 25 -5.89 -36.01 21.35
CA ILE A 25 -4.86 -35.19 22.02
C ILE A 25 -4.24 -34.20 20.99
N LEU A 26 -4.05 -34.64 19.74
CA LEU A 26 -3.54 -33.84 18.64
C LEU A 26 -4.52 -33.83 17.46
N ASN A 27 -4.55 -32.69 16.75
CA ASN A 27 -5.26 -32.61 15.47
C ASN A 27 -4.36 -33.17 14.35
N PRO A 28 -4.94 -33.78 13.29
CA PRO A 28 -4.17 -34.16 12.11
C PRO A 28 -3.41 -32.98 11.49
N CYS A 29 -2.24 -33.27 10.94
CA CYS A 29 -1.39 -32.27 10.32
C CYS A 29 -2.13 -31.54 9.18
N LYS A 30 -2.08 -30.20 9.15
CA LYS A 30 -2.64 -29.37 8.06
C LYS A 30 -1.55 -28.94 7.12
N ILE A 31 -1.83 -29.02 5.82
CA ILE A 31 -0.95 -28.50 4.78
C ILE A 31 -1.39 -27.08 4.44
N GLU A 32 -0.45 -26.15 4.44
CA GLU A 32 -0.61 -24.82 3.80
C GLU A 32 0.33 -24.75 2.60
N ASP A 33 -0.21 -24.42 1.43
CA ASP A 33 0.48 -24.27 0.16
C ASP A 33 0.71 -22.79 -0.20
N LYS A 34 1.36 -22.53 -1.34
CA LYS A 34 1.63 -21.18 -1.88
C LYS A 34 2.35 -20.27 -0.89
N LEU A 35 3.29 -20.85 -0.17
CA LEU A 35 4.16 -20.16 0.77
C LEU A 35 5.58 -20.08 0.22
N SER A 36 6.29 -19.02 0.59
CA SER A 36 7.70 -18.81 0.26
C SER A 36 8.49 -18.40 1.48
N ILE A 37 9.75 -18.82 1.54
CA ILE A 37 10.71 -18.40 2.56
C ILE A 37 11.50 -17.23 2.04
N ILE A 38 11.53 -16.15 2.79
CA ILE A 38 12.44 -15.02 2.57
C ILE A 38 13.48 -15.01 3.70
N ALA A 39 14.71 -14.65 3.36
CA ALA A 39 15.80 -14.59 4.33
C ALA A 39 16.55 -13.27 4.23
N LEU A 40 16.83 -12.67 5.38
CA LEU A 40 17.81 -11.61 5.53
C LEU A 40 19.10 -12.28 6.03
N VAL A 41 20.18 -12.15 5.26
CA VAL A 41 21.46 -12.79 5.54
C VAL A 41 22.57 -11.74 5.57
N GLY A 42 23.44 -11.79 6.58
CA GLY A 42 24.59 -10.88 6.66
C GLY A 42 25.50 -11.14 7.83
N ASP A 43 26.82 -11.06 7.61
CA ASP A 43 27.81 -11.27 8.65
C ASP A 43 27.80 -10.19 9.75
N LYS A 44 27.43 -8.96 9.39
CA LYS A 44 27.34 -7.82 10.32
C LYS A 44 26.07 -7.81 11.15
N MET A 45 25.24 -8.86 11.07
CA MET A 45 24.01 -8.97 11.85
C MET A 45 24.26 -9.42 13.28
N LYS A 46 25.33 -10.18 13.49
CA LYS A 46 25.73 -10.70 14.81
C LYS A 46 25.93 -9.57 15.81
N ASN A 47 25.30 -9.69 16.96
CA ASN A 47 25.31 -8.69 18.03
C ASN A 47 24.76 -7.29 17.63
N HIS A 48 24.09 -7.17 16.47
CA HIS A 48 23.51 -5.91 16.05
C HIS A 48 22.04 -5.82 16.46
N GLN A 49 21.76 -4.90 17.37
CA GLN A 49 20.42 -4.71 17.93
C GLN A 49 19.42 -4.18 16.90
N GLY A 50 18.19 -4.65 16.99
CA GLY A 50 17.06 -4.09 16.26
C GLY A 50 16.89 -4.54 14.80
N ILE A 51 17.72 -5.45 14.26
CA ILE A 51 17.60 -5.93 12.87
C ILE A 51 16.29 -6.68 12.66
N SER A 52 15.93 -7.59 13.55
CA SER A 52 14.66 -8.33 13.51
C SER A 52 13.47 -7.37 13.56
N GLY A 53 13.50 -6.40 14.48
CA GLY A 53 12.47 -5.37 14.59
C GLY A 53 12.31 -4.54 13.30
N LYS A 54 13.43 -4.17 12.66
CA LYS A 54 13.41 -3.46 11.37
C LYS A 54 12.80 -4.30 10.25
N MET A 55 13.14 -5.61 10.19
CA MET A 55 12.61 -6.54 9.19
C MET A 55 11.10 -6.71 9.34
N PHE A 56 10.62 -7.09 10.51
CA PHE A 56 9.21 -7.36 10.72
C PHE A 56 8.35 -6.10 10.71
N SER A 57 8.87 -4.97 11.20
CA SER A 57 8.20 -3.67 11.04
C SER A 57 8.03 -3.26 9.58
N ALA A 58 9.04 -3.52 8.74
CA ALA A 58 8.95 -3.22 7.30
C ALA A 58 7.89 -4.09 6.61
N LEU A 59 7.87 -5.39 6.91
CA LEU A 59 6.86 -6.32 6.38
C LEU A 59 5.45 -5.94 6.83
N GLY A 60 5.25 -5.71 8.13
CA GLY A 60 3.94 -5.36 8.69
C GLY A 60 3.38 -4.04 8.16
N LYS A 61 4.21 -2.98 8.05
CA LYS A 61 3.80 -1.69 7.47
C LYS A 61 3.37 -1.78 6.00
N ASN A 62 3.82 -2.82 5.30
CA ASN A 62 3.43 -3.09 3.91
C ASN A 62 2.34 -4.18 3.80
N ASN A 63 1.67 -4.48 4.92
CA ASN A 63 0.58 -5.45 4.98
C ASN A 63 0.98 -6.85 4.47
N ILE A 64 2.20 -7.28 4.81
CA ILE A 64 2.71 -8.61 4.52
C ILE A 64 2.58 -9.45 5.77
N ASN A 65 1.74 -10.50 5.70
CA ASN A 65 1.54 -11.40 6.82
C ASN A 65 2.70 -12.41 6.91
N VAL A 66 3.29 -12.53 8.09
CA VAL A 66 4.34 -13.50 8.39
C VAL A 66 3.70 -14.72 9.06
N LYS A 67 3.85 -15.90 8.45
CA LYS A 67 3.28 -17.17 8.91
C LYS A 67 4.17 -17.88 9.94
N ALA A 68 5.48 -17.85 9.70
CA ALA A 68 6.46 -18.44 10.60
C ALA A 68 7.77 -17.65 10.56
N ILE A 69 8.53 -17.72 11.62
CA ILE A 69 9.79 -17.03 11.81
C ILE A 69 10.83 -18.02 12.30
N SER A 70 12.05 -17.93 11.78
CA SER A 70 13.21 -18.65 12.31
C SER A 70 14.43 -17.73 12.28
N GLN A 71 15.20 -17.77 13.36
CA GLN A 71 16.50 -17.11 13.43
C GLN A 71 17.54 -18.17 13.85
N GLY A 72 18.59 -18.30 13.07
CA GLY A 72 19.68 -19.23 13.37
C GLY A 72 20.46 -18.78 14.61
N SER A 73 20.98 -19.75 15.39
CA SER A 73 21.81 -19.49 16.56
C SER A 73 23.09 -18.70 16.27
N SER A 74 23.55 -18.70 15.02
CA SER A 74 24.68 -17.88 14.56
C SER A 74 24.37 -16.39 14.44
N GLU A 75 23.09 -16.00 14.53
CA GLU A 75 22.59 -14.63 14.33
C GLU A 75 22.92 -14.03 12.93
N ARG A 76 23.35 -14.89 11.97
CA ARG A 76 23.70 -14.44 10.62
C ARG A 76 22.55 -14.45 9.64
N ASN A 77 21.40 -15.02 10.04
CA ASN A 77 20.20 -15.05 9.21
C ASN A 77 18.94 -14.91 10.03
N ILE A 78 17.95 -14.26 9.43
CA ILE A 78 16.56 -14.19 9.92
C ILE A 78 15.69 -14.60 8.75
N THR A 79 14.86 -15.63 8.93
CA THR A 79 13.95 -16.12 7.91
C THR A 79 12.49 -15.88 8.30
N ALA A 80 11.67 -15.64 7.31
CA ALA A 80 10.23 -15.50 7.47
C ALA A 80 9.51 -16.27 6.36
N VAL A 81 8.43 -16.97 6.72
CA VAL A 81 7.52 -17.60 5.78
C VAL A 81 6.38 -16.64 5.50
N ILE A 82 6.14 -16.37 4.23
CA ILE A 82 5.09 -15.46 3.74
C ILE A 82 4.32 -16.10 2.58
N ASN A 83 3.19 -15.49 2.20
CA ASN A 83 2.49 -15.90 1.00
C ASN A 83 3.34 -15.62 -0.25
N GLU A 84 3.32 -16.53 -1.22
CA GLU A 84 4.06 -16.42 -2.49
C GLU A 84 3.74 -15.13 -3.27
N LYS A 85 2.48 -14.72 -3.29
CA LYS A 85 2.02 -13.47 -3.94
C LYS A 85 2.69 -12.20 -3.39
N ASP A 86 3.19 -12.24 -2.17
CA ASP A 86 3.80 -11.10 -1.49
C ASP A 86 5.33 -11.07 -1.61
N VAL A 87 5.95 -12.08 -2.22
CA VAL A 87 7.43 -12.22 -2.31
C VAL A 87 8.07 -10.99 -2.96
N LYS A 88 7.60 -10.60 -4.15
CA LYS A 88 8.14 -9.42 -4.86
C LYS A 88 8.04 -8.14 -4.02
N LYS A 89 6.90 -7.95 -3.36
CA LYS A 89 6.68 -6.81 -2.46
C LYS A 89 7.60 -6.86 -1.24
N ALA A 90 7.72 -8.03 -0.62
CA ALA A 90 8.58 -8.25 0.54
C ALA A 90 10.05 -7.98 0.23
N LEU A 91 10.58 -8.55 -0.86
CA LEU A 91 11.97 -8.34 -1.28
C LEU A 91 12.26 -6.86 -1.53
N ASN A 92 11.39 -6.18 -2.28
CA ASN A 92 11.55 -4.74 -2.54
C ASN A 92 11.47 -3.90 -1.26
N THR A 93 10.57 -4.25 -0.33
CA THR A 93 10.41 -3.56 0.96
C THR A 93 11.65 -3.73 1.83
N LEU A 94 12.18 -4.94 1.92
CA LEU A 94 13.38 -5.22 2.69
C LEU A 94 14.63 -4.61 2.04
N HIS A 95 14.74 -4.69 0.71
CA HIS A 95 15.84 -4.05 -0.01
C HIS A 95 15.89 -2.54 0.24
N GLU A 96 14.76 -1.84 0.12
CA GLU A 96 14.66 -0.41 0.44
C GLU A 96 15.07 -0.14 1.89
N ARG A 97 14.61 -0.97 2.82
CA ARG A 97 14.83 -0.74 4.26
C ARG A 97 16.27 -0.95 4.69
N PHE A 98 16.99 -1.87 4.06
CA PHE A 98 18.33 -2.29 4.49
C PHE A 98 19.46 -1.82 3.57
N PHE A 99 19.20 -1.64 2.28
CA PHE A 99 20.24 -1.42 1.27
C PHE A 99 20.10 -0.13 0.47
N GLU A 100 18.89 0.42 0.31
CA GLU A 100 18.73 1.69 -0.40
C GLU A 100 19.10 2.87 0.49
N LYS A 101 19.80 3.86 -0.07
CA LYS A 101 20.19 5.10 0.60
C LYS A 101 18.98 5.98 0.89
N ASN A 102 18.12 5.56 1.82
CA ASN A 102 17.00 6.36 2.40
C ASN A 102 16.03 7.05 1.40
N ILE A 103 15.98 6.67 0.12
CA ILE A 103 15.01 7.24 -0.82
C ILE A 103 13.74 6.38 -0.78
N LYS A 104 12.67 6.93 -0.21
CA LYS A 104 11.36 6.28 -0.19
C LYS A 104 10.66 6.44 -1.54
N GLN A 105 10.34 5.34 -2.20
CA GLN A 105 9.54 5.35 -3.42
C GLN A 105 8.04 5.28 -3.10
N ILE A 106 7.25 6.17 -3.72
CA ILE A 106 5.80 6.19 -3.64
C ILE A 106 5.24 5.92 -5.05
N ASN A 107 4.30 4.98 -5.15
CA ASN A 107 3.68 4.57 -6.40
C ASN A 107 2.27 5.17 -6.52
N LEU A 108 2.04 5.94 -7.57
CA LEU A 108 0.81 6.70 -7.77
C LEU A 108 -0.08 6.05 -8.84
N PHE A 109 -1.35 5.89 -8.50
CA PHE A 109 -2.44 5.47 -9.38
C PHE A 109 -3.42 6.63 -9.49
N ILE A 110 -3.47 7.33 -10.62
CA ILE A 110 -4.15 8.62 -10.75
C ILE A 110 -5.36 8.49 -11.67
N ILE A 111 -6.55 8.80 -11.17
CA ILE A 111 -7.75 8.97 -12.00
C ILE A 111 -8.12 10.46 -12.04
N GLY A 112 -8.42 10.95 -13.25
CA GLY A 112 -8.71 12.35 -13.50
C GLY A 112 -7.44 13.13 -13.87
N ILE A 113 -7.08 13.11 -15.16
CA ILE A 113 -5.97 13.88 -15.73
C ILE A 113 -6.45 15.08 -16.55
N GLY A 114 -7.60 15.63 -16.17
CA GLY A 114 -8.09 16.93 -16.68
C GLY A 114 -7.28 18.11 -16.12
N ASN A 115 -7.93 19.26 -15.91
CA ASN A 115 -7.25 20.48 -15.46
C ASN A 115 -6.43 20.29 -14.18
N VAL A 116 -7.01 19.67 -13.14
CA VAL A 116 -6.31 19.48 -11.87
C VAL A 116 -5.23 18.40 -12.00
N GLY A 117 -5.56 17.24 -12.55
CA GLY A 117 -4.61 16.13 -12.63
C GLY A 117 -3.43 16.38 -13.57
N SER A 118 -3.62 17.09 -14.67
CA SER A 118 -2.51 17.49 -15.55
C SER A 118 -1.54 18.47 -14.86
N LYS A 119 -2.08 19.38 -14.05
CA LYS A 119 -1.25 20.29 -13.23
C LYS A 119 -0.47 19.50 -12.16
N LEU A 120 -1.12 18.54 -11.49
CA LEU A 120 -0.44 17.66 -10.54
C LEU A 120 0.71 16.88 -11.20
N LEU A 121 0.48 16.26 -12.36
CA LEU A 121 1.52 15.56 -13.11
C LEU A 121 2.71 16.47 -13.43
N LYS A 122 2.43 17.69 -13.91
CA LYS A 122 3.46 18.70 -14.18
C LYS A 122 4.24 19.08 -12.91
N GLN A 123 3.56 19.26 -11.79
CA GLN A 123 4.23 19.56 -10.51
C GLN A 123 5.11 18.39 -10.03
N ILE A 124 4.65 17.15 -10.16
CA ILE A 124 5.44 15.96 -9.83
C ILE A 124 6.74 15.94 -10.64
N ASP A 125 6.67 16.23 -11.91
CA ASP A 125 7.82 16.28 -12.80
C ASP A 125 8.80 17.40 -12.40
N GLN A 126 8.30 18.62 -12.27
CA GLN A 126 9.09 19.80 -11.90
C GLN A 126 9.77 19.68 -10.54
N GLN A 127 9.13 19.01 -9.58
CA GLN A 127 9.63 18.83 -8.23
C GLN A 127 10.44 17.55 -8.03
N SER A 128 10.60 16.73 -9.06
CA SER A 128 11.19 15.39 -8.95
C SER A 128 12.58 15.38 -8.32
N GLU A 129 13.46 16.28 -8.73
CA GLU A 129 14.82 16.40 -8.17
C GLU A 129 14.81 16.92 -6.73
N TYR A 130 14.04 17.96 -6.44
CA TYR A 130 13.88 18.48 -5.08
C TYR A 130 13.38 17.40 -4.11
N LEU A 131 12.33 16.67 -4.49
CA LEU A 131 11.78 15.57 -3.71
C LEU A 131 12.83 14.49 -3.44
N LYS A 132 13.60 14.11 -4.47
CA LYS A 132 14.64 13.10 -4.37
C LYS A 132 15.81 13.55 -3.49
N GLU A 133 16.31 14.75 -3.69
CA GLU A 133 17.53 15.24 -3.01
C GLU A 133 17.27 15.72 -1.59
N LYS A 134 16.22 16.52 -1.39
CA LYS A 134 15.92 17.15 -0.10
C LYS A 134 15.03 16.28 0.78
N LEU A 135 13.97 15.68 0.22
CA LEU A 135 13.01 14.90 1.00
C LEU A 135 13.26 13.39 0.93
N LYS A 136 14.22 12.95 0.10
CA LYS A 136 14.52 11.52 -0.10
C LYS A 136 13.27 10.74 -0.55
N LEU A 137 12.45 11.36 -1.39
CA LEU A 137 11.23 10.81 -1.96
C LEU A 137 11.35 10.68 -3.47
N LYS A 138 10.89 9.56 -4.02
CA LYS A 138 10.74 9.34 -5.45
C LYS A 138 9.27 9.02 -5.75
N LEU A 139 8.58 9.92 -6.42
CA LEU A 139 7.23 9.68 -6.91
C LEU A 139 7.30 8.94 -8.25
N ARG A 140 6.55 7.88 -8.38
CA ARG A 140 6.46 7.09 -9.61
C ARG A 140 5.00 6.94 -10.00
N VAL A 141 4.61 7.49 -11.14
CA VAL A 141 3.26 7.35 -11.68
C VAL A 141 3.15 6.00 -12.39
N ILE A 142 2.38 5.10 -11.81
CA ILE A 142 2.18 3.72 -12.32
C ILE A 142 0.99 3.65 -13.27
N ALA A 143 -0.07 4.38 -12.95
CA ALA A 143 -1.27 4.38 -13.76
C ALA A 143 -1.90 5.77 -13.82
N ILE A 144 -2.43 6.10 -14.99
CA ILE A 144 -3.25 7.28 -15.21
C ILE A 144 -4.54 6.89 -15.93
N SER A 145 -5.63 7.61 -15.66
CA SER A 145 -6.89 7.42 -16.38
C SER A 145 -7.65 8.72 -16.54
N ASN A 146 -8.30 8.87 -17.67
CA ASN A 146 -9.35 9.86 -17.90
C ASN A 146 -10.71 9.13 -18.09
N SER A 147 -11.74 9.85 -18.51
CA SER A 147 -13.08 9.26 -18.74
C SER A 147 -13.14 8.28 -19.93
N LYS A 148 -12.14 8.25 -20.81
CA LYS A 148 -12.14 7.46 -22.05
C LYS A 148 -11.07 6.37 -22.07
N LYS A 149 -9.89 6.66 -21.53
CA LYS A 149 -8.67 5.86 -21.66
C LYS A 149 -7.99 5.67 -20.32
N MET A 150 -7.26 4.54 -20.18
CA MET A 150 -6.39 4.28 -19.03
C MET A 150 -5.07 3.66 -19.49
N LEU A 151 -3.99 4.02 -18.82
CA LEU A 151 -2.63 3.58 -19.10
C LEU A 151 -2.00 3.04 -17.82
N PHE A 152 -1.36 1.88 -17.90
CA PHE A 152 -0.55 1.29 -16.84
C PHE A 152 0.87 1.07 -17.33
N ASN A 153 1.85 1.36 -16.49
CA ASN A 153 3.26 1.03 -16.73
C ASN A 153 3.94 0.72 -15.39
N ASP A 154 4.30 -0.54 -15.17
CA ASP A 154 4.92 -1.03 -13.93
C ASP A 154 6.28 -0.38 -13.64
N SER A 155 6.99 0.08 -14.67
CA SER A 155 8.26 0.78 -14.55
C SER A 155 8.10 2.28 -14.27
N GLY A 156 6.89 2.79 -14.39
CA GLY A 156 6.55 4.20 -14.28
C GLY A 156 6.29 4.86 -15.64
N ILE A 157 5.27 5.71 -15.68
CA ILE A 157 4.87 6.47 -16.87
C ILE A 157 5.78 7.68 -17.01
N ASN A 158 6.30 7.93 -18.23
CA ASN A 158 6.99 9.18 -18.55
C ASN A 158 5.97 10.32 -18.54
N ILE A 159 6.13 11.24 -17.57
CA ILE A 159 5.17 12.33 -17.34
C ILE A 159 5.20 13.35 -18.47
N GLU A 160 6.35 13.62 -19.07
CA GLU A 160 6.46 14.56 -20.18
C GLU A 160 5.65 14.12 -21.42
N LYS A 161 5.53 12.79 -21.62
CA LYS A 161 4.86 12.18 -22.78
C LYS A 161 3.49 11.60 -22.47
N PHE A 162 2.92 11.84 -21.27
CA PHE A 162 1.71 11.14 -20.83
C PHE A 162 0.52 11.38 -21.77
N SER A 163 0.38 12.57 -22.36
CA SER A 163 -0.73 12.89 -23.26
C SER A 163 -0.75 12.02 -24.51
N SER A 164 0.39 11.86 -25.18
CA SER A 164 0.49 11.01 -26.37
C SER A 164 0.40 9.50 -26.02
N LEU A 165 0.89 9.12 -24.84
CA LEU A 165 0.83 7.73 -24.39
C LEU A 165 -0.60 7.30 -24.04
N ILE A 166 -1.40 8.17 -23.41
CA ILE A 166 -2.76 7.81 -23.04
C ILE A 166 -3.70 7.74 -24.25
N ASP A 167 -3.48 8.54 -25.29
CA ASP A 167 -4.31 8.52 -26.50
C ASP A 167 -4.27 7.14 -27.19
N ASN A 168 -3.15 6.46 -27.12
CA ASN A 168 -2.92 5.14 -27.68
C ASN A 168 -3.15 3.98 -26.69
N SER A 169 -3.75 4.25 -25.53
CA SER A 169 -3.92 3.25 -24.48
C SER A 169 -5.29 2.56 -24.49
N GLU A 170 -5.51 1.63 -23.57
CA GLU A 170 -6.75 0.86 -23.46
C GLU A 170 -7.95 1.72 -23.01
N LYS A 171 -9.17 1.27 -23.31
CA LYS A 171 -10.41 1.93 -22.90
C LYS A 171 -10.51 1.97 -21.36
N ALA A 172 -10.90 3.12 -20.80
CA ALA A 172 -11.10 3.27 -19.38
C ALA A 172 -12.22 2.35 -18.85
N ASN A 173 -11.90 1.60 -17.78
CA ASN A 173 -12.84 0.79 -17.03
C ASN A 173 -12.42 0.83 -15.55
N LEU A 174 -13.29 1.30 -14.67
CA LEU A 174 -12.97 1.49 -13.26
C LEU A 174 -12.68 0.17 -12.54
N GLU A 175 -13.46 -0.86 -12.77
CA GLU A 175 -13.26 -2.17 -12.13
C GLU A 175 -11.93 -2.79 -12.54
N THR A 176 -11.60 -2.71 -13.82
CA THR A 176 -10.30 -3.16 -14.36
C THR A 176 -9.17 -2.33 -13.77
N PHE A 177 -9.32 -1.00 -13.63
CA PHE A 177 -8.32 -0.14 -13.01
C PHE A 177 -8.05 -0.54 -11.56
N ILE A 178 -9.10 -0.72 -10.76
CA ILE A 178 -9.02 -1.14 -9.36
C ILE A 178 -8.34 -2.51 -9.26
N SER A 179 -8.79 -3.50 -10.04
CA SER A 179 -8.26 -4.85 -9.99
C SER A 179 -6.79 -4.92 -10.39
N LYS A 180 -6.37 -4.18 -11.44
CA LYS A 180 -4.97 -4.06 -11.86
C LYS A 180 -4.12 -3.40 -10.78
N ALA A 181 -4.57 -2.28 -10.19
CA ALA A 181 -3.84 -1.58 -9.14
C ALA A 181 -3.62 -2.46 -7.91
N ILE A 182 -4.64 -3.22 -7.50
CA ILE A 182 -4.53 -4.16 -6.37
C ILE A 182 -3.63 -5.35 -6.72
N LYS A 183 -3.77 -5.93 -7.93
CA LYS A 183 -2.97 -7.08 -8.37
C LYS A 183 -1.48 -6.76 -8.47
N LEU A 184 -1.10 -5.54 -8.83
CA LEU A 184 0.28 -5.11 -8.84
C LEU A 184 0.94 -5.17 -7.45
N ASN A 185 0.16 -5.09 -6.39
CA ASN A 185 0.59 -5.23 -5.00
C ASN A 185 1.90 -4.48 -4.69
N LEU A 186 1.99 -3.22 -5.14
CA LEU A 186 3.18 -2.41 -4.95
C LEU A 186 3.22 -1.79 -3.56
N ARG A 187 4.42 -1.69 -2.99
CA ARG A 187 4.64 -0.98 -1.72
C ARG A 187 4.37 0.52 -1.85
N ASN A 188 4.06 1.19 -0.75
CA ASN A 188 3.86 2.64 -0.70
C ASN A 188 2.93 3.15 -1.81
N SER A 189 1.82 2.47 -2.04
CA SER A 189 0.85 2.81 -3.08
C SER A 189 -0.11 3.89 -2.63
N VAL A 190 -0.40 4.82 -3.53
CA VAL A 190 -1.36 5.91 -3.32
C VAL A 190 -2.27 6.00 -4.53
N PHE A 191 -3.56 5.89 -4.28
CA PHE A 191 -4.59 6.22 -5.26
C PHE A 191 -4.92 7.72 -5.17
N VAL A 192 -4.91 8.39 -6.30
CA VAL A 192 -5.18 9.84 -6.39
C VAL A 192 -6.42 10.06 -7.25
N ASP A 193 -7.46 10.66 -6.65
CA ASP A 193 -8.67 11.03 -7.36
C ASP A 193 -8.77 12.54 -7.57
N ASN A 194 -8.62 12.96 -8.83
CA ASN A 194 -8.78 14.36 -9.27
C ASN A 194 -10.08 14.56 -10.08
N THR A 195 -11.11 13.77 -9.79
CA THR A 195 -12.40 13.83 -10.50
C THR A 195 -13.50 14.46 -9.63
N ALA A 196 -14.70 14.54 -10.19
CA ALA A 196 -15.95 14.85 -9.49
C ALA A 196 -16.96 13.69 -9.64
N SER A 197 -16.48 12.44 -9.77
CA SER A 197 -17.32 11.26 -10.00
C SER A 197 -17.68 10.56 -8.70
N SER A 198 -18.98 10.34 -8.46
CA SER A 198 -19.47 9.56 -7.31
C SER A 198 -19.01 8.11 -7.37
N LYS A 199 -19.03 7.49 -8.57
CA LYS A 199 -18.58 6.11 -8.76
C LYS A 199 -17.12 5.90 -8.33
N ILE A 200 -16.26 6.90 -8.58
CA ILE A 200 -14.85 6.82 -8.16
C ILE A 200 -14.74 7.01 -6.65
N ALA A 201 -15.48 7.95 -6.06
CA ALA A 201 -15.51 8.16 -4.61
C ALA A 201 -15.98 6.90 -3.84
N GLU A 202 -16.98 6.19 -4.34
CA GLU A 202 -17.49 4.93 -3.78
C GLU A 202 -16.43 3.80 -3.78
N SER A 203 -15.44 3.90 -4.66
CA SER A 203 -14.38 2.89 -4.79
C SER A 203 -13.27 3.00 -3.75
N TYR A 204 -13.15 4.10 -2.98
CA TYR A 204 -12.03 4.33 -2.06
C TYR A 204 -11.83 3.21 -1.04
N LYS A 205 -12.93 2.62 -0.54
CA LYS A 205 -12.87 1.49 0.40
C LYS A 205 -12.10 0.28 -0.13
N TYR A 206 -12.09 0.05 -1.45
CA TYR A 206 -11.36 -1.07 -2.05
C TYR A 206 -9.87 -0.82 -2.01
N PHE A 207 -9.42 0.41 -2.27
CA PHE A 207 -8.01 0.78 -2.18
C PHE A 207 -7.52 0.73 -0.73
N LEU A 208 -8.23 1.36 0.20
CA LEU A 208 -7.89 1.39 1.62
C LEU A 208 -7.74 -0.01 2.24
N LYS A 209 -8.65 -0.94 1.91
CA LYS A 209 -8.60 -2.34 2.36
C LYS A 209 -7.41 -3.13 1.79
N ASN A 210 -6.82 -2.67 0.69
CA ASN A 210 -5.70 -3.33 0.02
C ASN A 210 -4.37 -2.59 0.19
N ASN A 211 -4.21 -1.86 1.30
CA ASN A 211 -2.98 -1.13 1.63
C ASN A 211 -2.58 -0.06 0.61
N ILE A 212 -3.56 0.54 -0.06
CA ILE A 212 -3.39 1.67 -0.96
C ILE A 212 -4.01 2.89 -0.30
N ASN A 213 -3.18 3.91 0.00
CA ASN A 213 -3.64 5.16 0.56
C ASN A 213 -4.49 5.92 -0.47
N VAL A 214 -5.40 6.76 -0.02
CA VAL A 214 -6.24 7.59 -0.89
C VAL A 214 -5.96 9.05 -0.63
N VAL A 215 -5.69 9.79 -1.71
CA VAL A 215 -5.58 11.25 -1.72
C VAL A 215 -6.59 11.78 -2.73
N THR A 216 -7.42 12.74 -2.35
CA THR A 216 -8.48 13.21 -3.24
C THR A 216 -8.78 14.70 -3.13
N CYS A 217 -9.06 15.32 -4.28
CA CYS A 217 -9.73 16.61 -4.35
C CYS A 217 -11.24 16.49 -4.64
N ASN A 218 -11.75 15.26 -4.83
CA ASN A 218 -13.16 14.99 -5.04
C ASN A 218 -13.93 15.11 -3.71
N LYS A 219 -14.83 16.09 -3.66
CA LYS A 219 -15.56 16.45 -2.43
C LYS A 219 -16.63 15.43 -2.04
N ILE A 220 -17.10 14.59 -2.97
CA ILE A 220 -18.28 13.74 -2.79
C ILE A 220 -18.15 12.84 -1.57
N ALA A 221 -17.04 12.12 -1.42
CA ALA A 221 -16.84 11.21 -0.30
C ALA A 221 -16.83 11.90 1.09
N CYS A 222 -16.54 13.20 1.14
CA CYS A 222 -16.49 13.98 2.36
C CYS A 222 -17.78 14.77 2.63
N ALA A 223 -18.55 15.06 1.57
CA ALA A 223 -19.81 15.83 1.63
C ALA A 223 -21.07 14.95 1.59
N ASP A 224 -20.94 13.65 1.48
CA ASP A 224 -22.01 12.65 1.53
C ASP A 224 -22.53 12.47 2.98
N VAL A 225 -23.44 11.53 3.18
CA VAL A 225 -23.95 11.16 4.49
C VAL A 225 -22.79 10.90 5.45
N TYR A 226 -22.81 11.51 6.62
CA TYR A 226 -21.73 11.45 7.62
C TYR A 226 -21.25 10.03 7.93
N GLU A 227 -22.17 9.06 7.95
CA GLU A 227 -21.80 7.65 8.19
C GLU A 227 -20.88 7.07 7.09
N ASN A 228 -21.01 7.50 5.85
CA ASN A 228 -20.12 7.09 4.75
C ASN A 228 -18.69 7.63 4.97
N TYR A 229 -18.57 8.91 5.32
CA TYR A 229 -17.29 9.51 5.70
C TYR A 229 -16.66 8.81 6.89
N LYS A 230 -17.41 8.62 7.97
CA LYS A 230 -16.97 7.93 9.18
C LYS A 230 -16.51 6.50 8.89
N ASN A 231 -17.23 5.79 8.01
CA ASN A 231 -16.86 4.44 7.59
C ASN A 231 -15.51 4.43 6.83
N LEU A 232 -15.27 5.37 5.92
CA LEU A 232 -13.98 5.49 5.23
C LEU A 232 -12.83 5.75 6.21
N LYS A 233 -13.01 6.63 7.20
CA LYS A 233 -12.02 6.89 8.26
C LYS A 233 -11.75 5.63 9.10
N ASN A 234 -12.80 4.89 9.46
CA ASN A 234 -12.68 3.65 10.21
C ASN A 234 -11.97 2.54 9.41
N VAL A 235 -12.29 2.42 8.12
CA VAL A 235 -11.58 1.49 7.21
C VAL A 235 -10.12 1.86 7.12
N ALA A 236 -9.80 3.13 6.89
CA ALA A 236 -8.41 3.59 6.83
C ALA A 236 -7.65 3.25 8.13
N LYS A 237 -8.23 3.56 9.31
CA LYS A 237 -7.65 3.22 10.62
C LYS A 237 -7.46 1.71 10.80
N LYS A 238 -8.46 0.90 10.44
CA LYS A 238 -8.43 -0.57 10.57
C LYS A 238 -7.31 -1.21 9.75
N TYR A 239 -7.06 -0.70 8.54
CA TYR A 239 -6.07 -1.25 7.61
C TYR A 239 -4.73 -0.51 7.62
N GLY A 240 -4.55 0.48 8.52
CA GLY A 240 -3.31 1.25 8.64
C GLY A 240 -3.01 2.10 7.40
N THR A 241 -4.06 2.51 6.66
CA THR A 241 -3.97 3.37 5.47
C THR A 241 -4.42 4.79 5.78
N SER A 242 -4.13 5.72 4.88
CA SER A 242 -4.51 7.13 5.00
C SER A 242 -5.60 7.49 3.99
N PHE A 243 -6.59 8.25 4.43
CA PHE A 243 -7.58 8.92 3.60
C PHE A 243 -7.40 10.43 3.77
N LEU A 244 -6.83 11.09 2.76
CA LEU A 244 -6.39 12.49 2.77
C LEU A 244 -7.20 13.30 1.74
N PHE A 245 -7.72 14.45 2.17
CA PHE A 245 -8.65 15.26 1.38
C PHE A 245 -8.50 16.77 1.67
N GLU A 246 -7.29 17.24 1.96
CA GLU A 246 -6.99 18.63 2.34
C GLU A 246 -7.61 19.65 1.38
N THR A 247 -7.47 19.41 0.08
CA THR A 247 -7.93 20.35 -0.97
C THR A 247 -9.45 20.39 -1.17
N ASN A 248 -10.22 19.60 -0.39
CA ASN A 248 -11.68 19.64 -0.47
C ASN A 248 -12.26 20.93 0.15
N VAL A 249 -11.51 21.57 1.05
CA VAL A 249 -11.90 22.82 1.71
C VAL A 249 -10.78 23.83 1.57
N GLY A 250 -11.11 25.06 1.16
CA GLY A 250 -10.13 26.15 1.08
C GLY A 250 -9.07 26.00 0.00
N ALA A 251 -9.26 25.11 -0.97
CA ALA A 251 -8.32 24.84 -2.08
C ALA A 251 -6.89 24.57 -1.59
N GLY A 252 -5.98 25.54 -1.69
CA GLY A 252 -4.59 25.43 -1.28
C GLY A 252 -4.31 25.84 0.17
N LEU A 253 -5.32 26.18 0.95
CA LEU A 253 -5.15 26.55 2.35
C LEU A 253 -5.09 25.28 3.24
N PRO A 254 -4.19 25.20 4.24
CA PRO A 254 -4.06 24.05 5.12
C PRO A 254 -5.12 24.08 6.24
N ILE A 255 -6.38 23.83 5.90
CA ILE A 255 -7.51 23.94 6.83
C ILE A 255 -7.73 22.64 7.59
N ILE A 256 -7.86 21.52 6.88
CA ILE A 256 -8.18 20.21 7.47
C ILE A 256 -7.05 19.73 8.39
N ASP A 257 -5.80 19.80 7.94
CA ASP A 257 -4.64 19.42 8.75
C ASP A 257 -4.48 20.31 9.98
N THR A 258 -4.70 21.63 9.83
CA THR A 258 -4.64 22.55 10.96
C THR A 258 -5.69 22.21 12.01
N LEU A 259 -6.95 22.02 11.61
CA LEU A 259 -8.04 21.62 12.52
C LEU A 259 -7.77 20.26 13.17
N ASN A 260 -7.32 19.28 12.42
CA ASN A 260 -6.95 17.96 12.95
C ASN A 260 -5.84 18.05 13.99
N ASN A 261 -4.80 18.86 13.73
CA ASN A 261 -3.68 19.03 14.65
C ASN A 261 -4.12 19.71 15.96
N LEU A 262 -4.98 20.72 15.89
CA LEU A 262 -5.55 21.37 17.07
C LEU A 262 -6.38 20.38 17.91
N VAL A 263 -7.31 19.67 17.28
CA VAL A 263 -8.16 18.67 17.98
C VAL A 263 -7.33 17.54 18.59
N ASN A 264 -6.33 17.05 17.85
CA ASN A 264 -5.45 15.98 18.32
C ASN A 264 -4.52 16.44 19.47
N SER A 265 -4.28 17.73 19.58
CA SER A 265 -3.53 18.34 20.70
C SER A 265 -4.41 18.61 21.94
N GLY A 266 -5.70 18.25 21.90
CA GLY A 266 -6.64 18.42 23.01
C GLY A 266 -7.45 19.72 22.97
N ASP A 267 -7.32 20.50 21.91
CA ASP A 267 -8.11 21.73 21.71
C ASP A 267 -9.52 21.42 21.21
N LYS A 268 -10.42 22.38 21.31
CA LYS A 268 -11.83 22.26 20.89
C LYS A 268 -12.18 23.36 19.91
N ILE A 269 -12.79 22.97 18.79
CA ILE A 269 -13.37 23.92 17.85
C ILE A 269 -14.68 24.45 18.43
N ILE A 270 -14.72 25.76 18.73
CA ILE A 270 -15.90 26.43 19.31
C ILE A 270 -16.86 26.85 18.19
N SER A 271 -16.34 27.44 17.12
CA SER A 271 -17.15 27.90 16.00
C SER A 271 -16.36 27.88 14.71
N VAL A 272 -17.03 27.76 13.58
CA VAL A 272 -16.47 27.88 12.24
C VAL A 272 -17.27 28.95 11.50
N GLN A 273 -16.58 29.97 10.95
CA GLN A 273 -17.16 30.97 10.07
C GLN A 273 -16.44 30.91 8.72
N ALA A 274 -17.18 30.75 7.64
CA ALA A 274 -16.63 30.63 6.30
C ALA A 274 -17.52 31.31 5.27
N ILE A 275 -16.89 31.87 4.24
CA ILE A 275 -17.58 32.30 3.03
C ILE A 275 -17.38 31.18 2.00
N LEU A 276 -18.46 30.53 1.64
CA LEU A 276 -18.48 29.44 0.67
C LEU A 276 -19.09 29.99 -0.63
N SER A 277 -18.31 30.04 -1.70
CA SER A 277 -18.76 30.45 -3.06
C SER A 277 -19.04 29.24 -3.92
#